data_2363da57a40a106b7a585f567803fc1c
#
_entry.id   2363da57a40a106b7a585f567803fc1c
#
_cell.length_a   1.000
_cell.length_b   1.000
_cell.length_c   1.000
_cell.angle_alpha   90.00
_cell.angle_beta   90.00
_cell.angle_gamma   90.00
#
_symmetry.space_group_name_H-M   'P 1'
#
loop_
_entity.id
_entity.type
_entity.pdbx_description
1 polymer ?
#
loop_
_entity_poly.entity_id
_entity_poly.type
_entity_poly.pdbx_seq_one_letter_code
_entity_poly.pdbx_strand_id
1 'polypeptide(L)'
;MARGRSADYELNRETIVRTATRLFAQQGYPGTSMSDLARECGISKPLLYHYVSDKYELLSEITESHVTRLEALVGEVASLGLAPAPRLRELIRRFVHEYAQARHDHGVLTQDVKFLEPKDRNRVLRKERAVVAA
;
A
#
# COMPACT_ATOMS: atom_id res chain seq x y z
N MET A 1 -5.33 6.48 29.55
CA MET A 1 -6.23 5.37 29.22
C MET A 1 -5.66 4.55 28.09
N ALA A 2 -5.54 3.24 28.29
CA ALA A 2 -4.90 2.34 27.32
C ALA A 2 -5.63 2.34 25.96
N ARG A 3 -6.95 2.43 26.00
CA ARG A 3 -7.79 2.40 24.81
C ARG A 3 -7.57 3.64 23.91
N GLY A 4 -7.44 4.83 24.52
CA GLY A 4 -7.16 6.06 23.79
C GLY A 4 -5.77 6.06 23.17
N ARG A 5 -4.77 5.53 23.88
CA ARG A 5 -3.40 5.41 23.37
C ARG A 5 -3.31 4.48 22.18
N SER A 6 -4.01 3.34 22.21
CA SER A 6 -4.02 2.39 21.09
C SER A 6 -4.67 3.01 19.86
N ALA A 7 -5.80 3.70 20.02
CA ALA A 7 -6.47 4.39 18.93
C ALA A 7 -5.61 5.49 18.33
N ASP A 8 -4.97 6.30 19.17
CA ASP A 8 -4.07 7.37 18.73
C ASP A 8 -2.84 6.81 18.02
N TYR A 9 -2.27 5.72 18.53
CA TYR A 9 -1.13 5.05 17.90
C TYR A 9 -1.49 4.58 16.48
N GLU A 10 -2.62 3.88 16.34
CA GLU A 10 -3.06 3.38 15.03
C GLU A 10 -3.35 4.52 14.05
N LEU A 11 -4.01 5.58 14.50
CA LEU A 11 -4.31 6.73 13.67
C LEU A 11 -3.04 7.43 13.20
N ASN A 12 -2.07 7.59 14.09
CA ASN A 12 -0.78 8.22 13.76
C ASN A 12 0.02 7.33 12.81
N ARG A 13 0.01 6.02 13.02
CA ARG A 13 0.69 5.09 12.14
C ARG A 13 0.08 5.10 10.74
N GLU A 14 -1.25 5.14 10.63
CA GLU A 14 -1.94 5.29 9.33
C GLU A 14 -1.53 6.57 8.61
N THR A 15 -1.42 7.67 9.34
CA THR A 15 -0.97 8.95 8.79
C THR A 15 0.45 8.84 8.24
N ILE A 16 1.33 8.17 8.97
CA ILE A 16 2.71 7.94 8.53
C ILE A 16 2.74 7.11 7.25
N VAL A 17 1.99 6.03 7.22
CA VAL A 17 1.92 5.16 6.02
C VAL A 17 1.38 5.92 4.82
N ARG A 18 0.33 6.70 5.01
CA ARG A 18 -0.27 7.52 3.95
C ARG A 18 0.70 8.58 3.43
N THR A 19 1.41 9.23 4.32
CA THR A 19 2.42 10.23 3.97
C THR A 19 3.57 9.58 3.20
N ALA A 20 4.04 8.43 3.66
CA ALA A 20 5.09 7.68 2.97
C ALA A 20 4.65 7.26 1.57
N THR A 21 3.42 6.79 1.43
CA THR A 21 2.87 6.40 0.12
C THR A 21 2.91 7.57 -0.84
N ARG A 22 2.46 8.75 -0.40
CA ARG A 22 2.48 9.96 -1.21
C ARG A 22 3.89 10.37 -1.60
N LEU A 23 4.82 10.39 -0.66
CA LEU A 23 6.20 10.79 -0.92
C LEU A 23 6.93 9.81 -1.82
N PHE A 24 6.75 8.52 -1.61
CA PHE A 24 7.34 7.50 -2.49
C PHE A 24 6.81 7.62 -3.91
N ALA A 25 5.51 7.89 -4.07
CA ALA A 25 4.91 8.09 -5.38
C ALA A 25 5.45 9.33 -6.09
N GLN A 26 5.68 10.41 -5.34
CA GLN A 26 6.12 11.70 -5.90
C GLN A 26 7.62 11.77 -6.11
N GLN A 27 8.41 11.28 -5.17
CA GLN A 27 9.87 11.42 -5.16
C GLN A 27 10.62 10.12 -5.43
N GLY A 28 9.91 8.99 -5.39
CA GLY A 28 10.52 7.68 -5.44
C GLY A 28 11.04 7.25 -4.08
N TYR A 29 11.13 5.94 -3.88
CA TYR A 29 11.64 5.37 -2.63
C TYR A 29 13.09 5.83 -2.33
N PRO A 30 14.03 5.77 -3.32
CA PRO A 30 15.40 6.22 -3.05
C PRO A 30 15.50 7.71 -2.73
N GLY A 31 14.61 8.52 -3.28
CA GLY A 31 14.61 9.97 -3.09
C GLY A 31 13.92 10.45 -1.83
N THR A 32 13.44 9.54 -0.98
CA THR A 32 12.71 9.88 0.25
C THR A 32 13.51 9.40 1.46
N SER A 33 13.78 10.30 2.40
CA SER A 33 14.50 9.99 3.64
C SER A 33 13.55 9.92 4.83
N MET A 34 14.02 9.32 5.93
CA MET A 34 13.27 9.35 7.19
C MET A 34 13.08 10.78 7.70
N SER A 35 14.04 11.67 7.43
CA SER A 35 13.90 13.09 7.76
C SER A 35 12.78 13.75 6.96
N ASP A 36 12.65 13.42 5.67
CA ASP A 36 11.55 13.91 4.84
C ASP A 36 10.20 13.45 5.39
N LEU A 37 10.12 12.19 5.76
CA LEU A 37 8.89 11.60 6.31
C LEU A 37 8.49 12.29 7.62
N ALA A 38 9.43 12.47 8.53
CA ALA A 38 9.17 13.12 9.81
C ALA A 38 8.67 14.55 9.61
N ARG A 39 9.32 15.29 8.72
CA ARG A 39 8.94 16.67 8.41
C ARG A 39 7.53 16.75 7.84
N GLU A 40 7.21 15.91 6.88
CA GLU A 40 5.88 15.89 6.25
C GLU A 40 4.78 15.42 7.20
N CYS A 41 5.12 14.55 8.16
CA CYS A 41 4.18 14.12 9.19
C CYS A 41 4.04 15.13 10.32
N GLY A 42 4.91 16.14 10.39
CA GLY A 42 4.89 17.12 11.47
C GLY A 42 5.33 16.55 12.81
N ILE A 43 6.20 15.55 12.82
CA ILE A 43 6.70 14.91 14.04
C ILE A 43 8.22 14.89 14.03
N SER A 44 8.81 14.64 15.21
CA SER A 44 10.26 14.49 15.32
C SER A 44 10.71 13.16 14.71
N LYS A 45 11.96 13.12 14.27
CA LYS A 45 12.55 11.90 13.73
C LYS A 45 12.58 10.76 14.77
N PRO A 46 12.96 11.00 16.05
CA PRO A 46 12.85 9.96 17.07
C PRO A 46 11.43 9.42 17.25
N LEU A 47 10.43 10.29 17.19
CA LEU A 47 9.03 9.85 17.28
C LEU A 47 8.65 8.98 16.10
N LEU A 48 9.10 9.34 14.90
CA LEU A 48 8.87 8.52 13.70
C LEU A 48 9.44 7.11 13.90
N TYR A 49 10.67 7.00 14.41
CA TYR A 49 11.30 5.70 14.67
C TYR A 49 10.60 4.89 15.76
N HIS A 50 9.78 5.55 16.58
CA HIS A 50 8.93 4.85 17.56
C HIS A 50 7.83 4.05 16.84
N TYR A 51 7.35 4.52 15.68
CA TYR A 51 6.29 3.87 14.92
C TYR A 51 6.80 2.89 13.88
N VAL A 52 7.91 3.19 13.22
CA VAL A 52 8.47 2.36 12.15
C VAL A 52 9.99 2.28 12.31
N SER A 53 10.56 1.13 12.00
CA SER A 53 12.00 0.89 12.16
C SER A 53 12.83 1.57 11.07
N ASP A 54 12.33 1.60 9.83
CA ASP A 54 13.00 2.24 8.70
C ASP A 54 12.00 2.45 7.56
N LYS A 55 12.45 3.09 6.49
CA LYS A 55 11.58 3.34 5.34
C LYS A 55 11.29 2.08 4.53
N TYR A 56 12.13 1.06 4.64
CA TYR A 56 11.90 -0.22 3.97
C TYR A 56 10.65 -0.92 4.50
N GLU A 57 10.45 -0.87 5.81
CA GLU A 57 9.23 -1.41 6.44
C GLU A 57 7.98 -0.78 5.81
N LEU A 58 8.03 0.53 5.57
CA LEU A 58 6.93 1.25 4.93
C LEU A 58 6.74 0.82 3.48
N LEU A 59 7.81 0.68 2.72
CA LEU A 59 7.73 0.24 1.32
C LEU A 59 7.11 -1.15 1.23
N SER A 60 7.58 -2.08 2.05
CA SER A 60 7.08 -3.45 2.08
C SER A 60 5.60 -3.48 2.42
N GLU A 61 5.18 -2.74 3.44
CA GLU A 61 3.77 -2.67 3.86
C GLU A 61 2.89 -2.07 2.77
N ILE A 62 3.31 -0.96 2.15
CA ILE A 62 2.53 -0.27 1.13
C ILE A 62 2.30 -1.18 -0.09
N THR A 63 3.36 -1.79 -0.59
CA THR A 63 3.27 -2.64 -1.79
C THR A 63 2.45 -3.90 -1.53
N GLU A 64 2.68 -4.55 -0.40
CA GLU A 64 1.95 -5.78 -0.05
C GLU A 64 0.47 -5.50 0.24
N SER A 65 0.17 -4.44 0.97
CA SER A 65 -1.22 -4.07 1.28
C SER A 65 -2.01 -3.75 0.01
N HIS A 66 -1.39 -3.04 -0.93
CA HIS A 66 -2.04 -2.68 -2.18
C HIS A 66 -2.40 -3.93 -3.00
N VAL A 67 -1.44 -4.83 -3.18
CA VAL A 67 -1.67 -6.06 -3.94
C VAL A 67 -2.68 -6.96 -3.24
N THR A 68 -2.64 -7.02 -1.91
CA THR A 68 -3.61 -7.80 -1.13
C THR A 68 -5.03 -7.26 -1.31
N ARG A 69 -5.20 -5.93 -1.37
CA ARG A 69 -6.52 -5.32 -1.65
C ARG A 69 -7.02 -5.70 -3.03
N LEU A 70 -6.16 -5.68 -4.05
CA LEU A 70 -6.54 -6.07 -5.40
C LEU A 70 -6.93 -7.55 -5.46
N GLU A 71 -6.18 -8.40 -4.79
CA GLU A 71 -6.46 -9.83 -4.70
C GLU A 71 -7.81 -10.09 -4.02
N ALA A 72 -8.10 -9.39 -2.92
CA ALA A 72 -9.37 -9.48 -2.22
C ALA A 72 -10.53 -9.04 -3.11
N LEU A 73 -10.35 -7.96 -3.89
CA LEU A 73 -11.35 -7.45 -4.82
C LEU A 73 -11.70 -8.51 -5.87
N VAL A 74 -10.70 -9.15 -6.46
CA VAL A 74 -10.89 -10.23 -7.43
C VAL A 74 -11.67 -11.39 -6.79
N GLY A 75 -11.30 -11.78 -5.57
CA GLY A 75 -12.00 -12.83 -4.83
C GLY A 75 -13.45 -12.51 -4.55
N GLU A 76 -13.75 -11.28 -4.19
CA GLU A 76 -15.12 -10.83 -3.96
C GLU A 76 -15.96 -10.92 -5.22
N VAL A 77 -15.42 -10.46 -6.36
CA VAL A 77 -16.15 -10.55 -7.63
C VAL A 77 -16.36 -12.01 -8.04
N ALA A 78 -15.35 -12.86 -7.86
CA ALA A 78 -15.46 -14.28 -8.15
C ALA A 78 -16.59 -14.94 -7.33
N SER A 79 -16.75 -14.51 -6.08
CA SER A 79 -17.79 -15.07 -5.20
C SER A 79 -19.22 -14.71 -5.59
N LEU A 80 -19.40 -13.71 -6.45
CA LEU A 80 -20.72 -13.31 -6.95
C LEU A 80 -21.32 -14.30 -7.95
N GLY A 81 -20.52 -15.21 -8.49
CA GLY A 81 -21.00 -16.22 -9.43
C GLY A 81 -21.50 -15.68 -10.75
N LEU A 82 -20.97 -14.54 -11.19
CA LEU A 82 -21.39 -13.89 -12.43
C LEU A 82 -20.89 -14.63 -13.68
N ALA A 83 -21.65 -14.55 -14.75
CA ALA A 83 -21.21 -15.01 -16.07
C ALA A 83 -20.00 -14.17 -16.55
N PRO A 84 -19.20 -14.67 -17.53
CA PRO A 84 -17.95 -14.01 -17.90
C PRO A 84 -18.08 -12.53 -18.27
N ALA A 85 -19.06 -12.13 -19.06
CA ALA A 85 -19.19 -10.73 -19.47
C ALA A 85 -19.61 -9.81 -18.31
N PRO A 86 -20.64 -10.13 -17.51
CA PRO A 86 -20.96 -9.35 -16.30
C PRO A 86 -19.80 -9.34 -15.29
N ARG A 87 -19.09 -10.45 -15.14
CA ARG A 87 -17.93 -10.54 -14.24
C ARG A 87 -16.84 -9.56 -14.66
N LEU A 88 -16.52 -9.51 -15.95
CA LEU A 88 -15.52 -8.58 -16.46
C LEU A 88 -15.93 -7.13 -16.23
N ARG A 89 -17.20 -6.79 -16.47
CA ARG A 89 -17.70 -5.44 -16.21
C ARG A 89 -17.57 -5.05 -14.76
N GLU A 90 -17.91 -5.97 -13.86
CA GLU A 90 -17.82 -5.72 -12.41
C GLU A 90 -16.36 -5.57 -11.96
N LEU A 91 -15.44 -6.38 -12.50
CA LEU A 91 -14.01 -6.24 -12.23
C LEU A 91 -13.51 -4.86 -12.68
N ILE A 92 -13.82 -4.47 -13.91
CA ILE A 92 -13.38 -3.16 -14.45
C ILE A 92 -13.93 -2.04 -13.57
N ARG A 93 -15.22 -2.08 -13.21
CA ARG A 93 -15.84 -1.05 -12.38
C ARG A 93 -15.13 -0.91 -11.03
N ARG A 94 -14.85 -2.04 -10.37
CA ARG A 94 -14.18 -2.04 -9.08
C ARG A 94 -12.72 -1.64 -9.17
N PHE A 95 -12.01 -2.07 -10.21
CA PHE A 95 -10.62 -1.66 -10.43
C PHE A 95 -10.51 -0.16 -10.68
N VAL A 96 -11.40 0.41 -11.48
CA VAL A 96 -11.42 1.85 -11.72
C VAL A 96 -11.65 2.61 -10.42
N HIS A 97 -12.60 2.15 -9.60
CA HIS A 97 -12.89 2.75 -8.31
C HIS A 97 -11.68 2.67 -7.37
N GLU A 98 -11.08 1.49 -7.26
CA GLU A 98 -9.91 1.26 -6.42
C GLU A 98 -8.72 2.12 -6.89
N TYR A 99 -8.49 2.19 -8.19
CA TYR A 99 -7.41 3.01 -8.75
C TYR A 99 -7.60 4.49 -8.38
N ALA A 100 -8.82 4.99 -8.46
CA ALA A 100 -9.11 6.38 -8.10
C ALA A 100 -8.82 6.66 -6.61
N GLN A 101 -9.04 5.66 -5.75
CA GLN A 101 -8.79 5.78 -4.31
C GLN A 101 -7.32 5.56 -3.94
N ALA A 102 -6.62 4.71 -4.67
CA ALA A 102 -5.29 4.22 -4.30
C ALA A 102 -4.24 4.46 -5.39
N ARG A 103 -4.33 5.56 -6.13
CA ARG A 103 -3.40 5.83 -7.24
C ARG A 103 -1.94 5.96 -6.78
N HIS A 104 -1.70 6.50 -5.58
CA HIS A 104 -0.35 6.61 -5.04
C HIS A 104 0.21 5.24 -4.69
N ASP A 105 -0.61 4.37 -4.09
CA ASP A 105 -0.22 3.00 -3.76
C ASP A 105 0.17 2.22 -5.01
N HIS A 106 -0.63 2.35 -6.07
CA HIS A 106 -0.33 1.69 -7.34
C HIS A 106 0.95 2.25 -7.98
N GLY A 107 1.16 3.55 -7.89
CA GLY A 107 2.39 4.19 -8.36
C GLY A 107 3.61 3.66 -7.64
N VAL A 108 3.53 3.50 -6.32
CA VAL A 108 4.62 2.92 -5.52
C VAL A 108 4.89 1.49 -5.95
N LEU A 109 3.84 0.68 -6.12
CA LEU A 109 3.98 -0.71 -6.54
C LEU A 109 4.72 -0.80 -7.88
N THR A 110 4.29 -0.05 -8.89
CA THR A 110 4.87 -0.15 -10.24
C THR A 110 6.26 0.45 -10.32
N GLN A 111 6.53 1.52 -9.57
CA GLN A 111 7.79 2.26 -9.64
C GLN A 111 8.87 1.66 -8.75
N ASP A 112 8.51 1.28 -7.52
CA ASP A 112 9.46 0.98 -6.46
C ASP A 112 9.55 -0.49 -6.05
N VAL A 113 8.77 -1.39 -6.66
CA VAL A 113 8.81 -2.82 -6.35
C VAL A 113 10.21 -3.41 -6.50
N LYS A 114 11.01 -2.85 -7.39
CA LYS A 114 12.39 -3.28 -7.65
C LYS A 114 13.32 -3.07 -6.46
N PHE A 115 12.96 -2.20 -5.50
CA PHE A 115 13.77 -1.94 -4.31
C PHE A 115 13.46 -2.88 -3.16
N LEU A 116 12.46 -3.77 -3.32
CA LEU A 116 12.19 -4.80 -2.33
C LEU A 116 13.27 -5.89 -2.37
N GLU A 117 13.57 -6.46 -1.21
CA GLU A 117 14.42 -7.65 -1.14
C GLU A 117 13.77 -8.79 -1.93
N PRO A 118 14.56 -9.72 -2.52
CA PRO A 118 14.02 -10.78 -3.38
C PRO A 118 12.86 -11.55 -2.77
N LYS A 119 12.92 -11.85 -1.47
CA LYS A 119 11.87 -12.58 -0.77
C LYS A 119 10.54 -11.80 -0.79
N ASP A 120 10.59 -10.51 -0.45
CA ASP A 120 9.42 -9.66 -0.40
C ASP A 120 8.90 -9.34 -1.79
N ARG A 121 9.81 -9.06 -2.73
CA ARG A 121 9.47 -8.80 -4.12
C ARG A 121 8.75 -10.00 -4.75
N ASN A 122 9.27 -11.20 -4.53
CA ASN A 122 8.66 -12.41 -5.09
C ASN A 122 7.27 -12.65 -4.53
N ARG A 123 7.05 -12.35 -3.25
CA ARG A 123 5.74 -12.47 -2.62
C ARG A 123 4.74 -11.49 -3.25
N VAL A 124 5.13 -10.23 -3.41
CA VAL A 124 4.30 -9.18 -4.00
C VAL A 124 3.98 -9.51 -5.46
N LEU A 125 4.99 -9.87 -6.25
CA LEU A 125 4.82 -10.20 -7.66
C LEU A 125 3.95 -11.44 -7.88
N ARG A 126 4.02 -12.41 -6.96
CA ARG A 126 3.17 -13.60 -7.01
C ARG A 126 1.70 -13.22 -6.83
N LYS A 127 1.40 -12.34 -5.86
CA LYS A 127 0.05 -11.84 -5.64
C LYS A 127 -0.45 -11.02 -6.83
N GLU A 128 0.40 -10.20 -7.40
CA GLU A 128 0.08 -9.41 -8.59
C GLU A 128 -0.26 -10.32 -9.78
N ARG A 129 0.51 -11.38 -10.00
CA ARG A 129 0.22 -12.35 -11.05
C ARG A 129 -1.10 -13.06 -10.83
N ALA A 130 -1.45 -13.36 -9.58
CA ALA A 130 -2.74 -13.96 -9.26
C ALA A 130 -3.89 -13.03 -9.62
N VAL A 131 -3.73 -11.73 -9.40
CA VAL A 131 -4.72 -10.72 -9.79
C VAL A 131 -4.91 -10.69 -11.31
N VAL A 132 -3.80 -10.65 -12.05
CA VAL A 132 -3.83 -10.60 -13.52
C VAL A 132 -4.43 -11.87 -14.12
N ALA A 133 -4.18 -13.03 -13.53
CA ALA A 133 -4.68 -14.32 -14.00
C ALA A 133 -6.18 -14.50 -13.80
N ALA A 134 -6.78 -13.72 -12.90
CA ALA A 134 -8.21 -13.79 -12.67
C ALA A 134 -9.00 -13.08 -13.75
#